data_d9088d97e679465d39a53b55b31c4e21
#
_entry.id   d9088d97e679465d39a53b55b31c4e21
#
_cell.length_a   1.000
_cell.length_b   1.000
_cell.length_c   1.000
_cell.angle_alpha   90.00
_cell.angle_beta   90.00
_cell.angle_gamma   90.00
#
_symmetry.space_group_name_H-M   'P 1'
#
loop_
_entity.id
_entity.type
_entity.pdbx_description
1 polymer ?
#
loop_
_entity_poly.entity_id
_entity_poly.type
_entity_poly.pdbx_seq_one_letter_code
_entity_poly.pdbx_strand_id
1 'polypeptide(L)'
;MKPLPLLCALCAALLLTACSGSHESAGAAAAAQATPWVAVARGEVGVEGGLLQVRPAVAGMVQALPVDDGAQVKAGQVLVQLDAGAAHIAERLAEADRAQADAQQAELQAGRSALSERVRRLAAASAADAAPAQELADARAALAQLDARIAAAKAGVQAAQARLAAARYQLGLYTLRAPLAGTVIRRQVQVGARVSPQDPAPLLELLPVRPLVVRAELDESYAARVQVGMRAEVVLDGGGDGQWPAQVVRLGQVYGPVTLGPQHDQPDDARDLPVLLRLDAPGLHVGQRVLVRILPASAAH
;
A
#
# COMPACT_ATOMS: atom_id res chain seq x y z
N MET A 1 91.21 -9.37 0.01
CA MET A 1 92.44 -8.74 0.44
C MET A 1 92.09 -7.65 1.43
N LYS A 2 92.49 -7.82 2.68
CA LYS A 2 92.51 -6.84 3.80
C LYS A 2 93.32 -5.61 3.38
N PRO A 3 93.43 -4.45 4.15
CA PRO A 3 93.21 -4.34 5.58
C PRO A 3 92.58 -3.01 6.08
N LEU A 4 92.11 -3.01 7.28
CA LEU A 4 92.08 -2.01 8.38
C LEU A 4 93.41 -1.17 8.44
N PRO A 5 93.53 0.00 9.11
CA PRO A 5 93.31 0.20 10.55
C PRO A 5 92.87 1.66 10.95
N LEU A 6 92.27 1.85 12.06
CA LEU A 6 92.81 2.20 13.43
C LEU A 6 92.83 3.71 13.79
N LEU A 7 92.29 3.99 14.93
CA LEU A 7 92.76 4.82 16.08
C LEU A 7 92.33 6.28 16.19
N CYS A 8 91.75 6.80 17.15
CA CYS A 8 92.13 7.22 18.53
C CYS A 8 90.93 7.99 19.10
N ALA A 9 90.38 7.70 20.15
CA ALA A 9 90.76 7.82 21.58
C ALA A 9 90.75 9.26 22.15
N LEU A 10 89.97 9.42 23.17
CA LEU A 10 90.20 10.17 24.41
C LEU A 10 89.59 11.57 24.59
N CYS A 11 88.84 11.74 25.59
CA CYS A 11 88.77 12.63 26.79
C CYS A 11 87.33 12.96 27.08
N ALA A 12 86.72 12.44 28.08
CA ALA A 12 86.68 12.64 29.51
C ALA A 12 86.46 14.09 29.95
N ALA A 13 85.32 14.35 30.54
CA ALA A 13 85.15 14.90 31.90
C ALA A 13 83.81 15.64 32.06
N LEU A 14 83.00 15.18 32.90
CA LEU A 14 82.20 15.84 33.95
C LEU A 14 81.68 17.24 33.75
N LEU A 15 80.36 17.38 33.85
CA LEU A 15 79.71 18.26 34.87
C LEU A 15 78.25 17.88 35.05
N LEU A 16 77.92 17.45 36.22
CA LEU A 16 76.53 17.28 36.73
C LEU A 16 75.93 18.69 36.92
N THR A 17 74.80 18.93 36.34
CA THR A 17 73.84 19.91 36.87
C THR A 17 72.42 19.30 36.77
N ALA A 18 71.93 18.97 37.95
CA ALA A 18 70.56 18.61 38.20
C ALA A 18 69.67 19.84 37.92
N CYS A 19 68.71 19.71 36.99
CA CYS A 19 67.53 20.54 36.97
C CYS A 19 66.32 19.62 36.86
N SER A 20 65.63 19.50 38.01
CA SER A 20 64.29 18.97 38.12
C SER A 20 63.35 19.82 37.25
N GLY A 21 63.06 19.36 36.05
CA GLY A 21 61.96 19.90 35.21
C GLY A 21 60.78 18.92 35.32
N SER A 22 59.79 19.31 36.07
CA SER A 22 58.48 18.65 36.10
C SER A 22 57.95 18.59 34.69
N HIS A 23 58.05 17.45 34.06
CA HIS A 23 57.22 17.16 32.91
C HIS A 23 55.78 17.03 33.39
N GLU A 24 55.12 18.17 33.46
CA GLU A 24 53.70 18.25 33.43
C GLU A 24 53.28 17.67 32.08
N SER A 25 52.93 16.39 32.09
CA SER A 25 52.20 15.75 31.04
C SER A 25 50.88 16.49 30.92
N ALA A 26 50.88 17.56 30.12
CA ALA A 26 49.64 18.08 29.57
C ALA A 26 49.05 16.98 28.70
N GLY A 27 48.38 16.05 29.35
CA GLY A 27 47.41 15.20 28.72
C GLY A 27 46.39 16.12 28.11
N ALA A 28 46.60 16.43 26.82
CA ALA A 28 45.53 16.96 25.98
C ALA A 28 44.44 15.89 26.04
N ALA A 29 43.53 16.02 27.01
CA ALA A 29 42.25 15.44 26.95
C ALA A 29 41.65 15.98 25.62
N ALA A 30 41.73 15.18 24.56
CA ALA A 30 40.95 15.40 23.38
C ALA A 30 39.52 15.55 23.90
N ALA A 31 39.07 16.77 23.99
CA ALA A 31 37.68 17.08 24.25
C ALA A 31 36.90 16.26 23.22
N ALA A 32 36.32 15.17 23.68
CA ALA A 32 35.39 14.41 22.90
C ALA A 32 34.37 15.44 22.43
N GLN A 33 34.47 15.84 21.14
CA GLN A 33 33.52 16.75 20.53
C GLN A 33 32.18 16.10 20.76
N ALA A 34 31.40 16.65 21.67
CA ALA A 34 30.06 16.17 21.93
C ALA A 34 29.36 16.12 20.61
N THR A 35 29.11 14.93 20.08
CA THR A 35 28.41 14.74 18.85
C THR A 35 27.06 15.44 19.02
N PRO A 36 26.69 16.37 18.14
CA PRO A 36 25.44 17.13 18.27
C PRO A 36 24.19 16.25 18.14
N TRP A 37 24.37 14.95 18.02
CA TRP A 37 23.32 13.95 17.81
C TRP A 37 23.00 13.19 19.08
N VAL A 38 21.73 12.95 19.34
CA VAL A 38 21.24 12.06 20.41
C VAL A 38 21.42 10.61 20.02
N ALA A 39 21.23 10.33 18.74
CA ALA A 39 21.37 8.99 18.19
C ALA A 39 21.70 9.06 16.68
N VAL A 40 22.35 8.02 16.20
CA VAL A 40 22.56 7.78 14.77
C VAL A 40 22.00 6.41 14.46
N ALA A 41 21.18 6.32 13.41
CA ALA A 41 20.53 5.10 12.97
C ALA A 41 20.76 4.88 11.47
N ARG A 42 20.87 3.62 11.05
CA ARG A 42 20.85 3.27 9.63
C ARG A 42 19.42 3.20 9.15
N GLY A 43 19.18 3.66 7.92
CA GLY A 43 17.86 3.70 7.36
C GLY A 43 17.86 3.45 5.87
N GLU A 44 16.67 3.20 5.38
CA GLU A 44 16.37 3.07 3.95
C GLU A 44 15.22 4.02 3.58
N VAL A 45 15.39 4.70 2.46
CA VAL A 45 14.35 5.56 1.91
C VAL A 45 13.22 4.70 1.36
N GLY A 46 12.01 4.96 1.79
CA GLY A 46 10.80 4.34 1.32
C GLY A 46 9.75 5.37 0.91
N VAL A 47 8.59 4.91 0.57
CA VAL A 47 7.39 5.72 0.37
C VAL A 47 6.36 5.39 1.43
N GLU A 48 5.56 6.36 1.83
CA GLU A 48 4.49 6.14 2.80
C GLU A 48 3.52 5.05 2.32
N GLY A 49 3.35 3.99 3.12
CA GLY A 49 2.56 2.80 2.76
C GLY A 49 3.29 1.77 1.92
N GLY A 50 4.53 2.03 1.47
CA GLY A 50 5.33 1.10 0.68
C GLY A 50 4.99 1.08 -0.80
N LEU A 51 5.67 0.23 -1.56
CA LEU A 51 5.37 -0.04 -2.96
C LEU A 51 4.05 -0.82 -3.06
N LEU A 52 3.26 -0.49 -4.07
CA LEU A 52 1.99 -1.13 -4.31
C LEU A 52 2.17 -2.31 -5.26
N GLN A 53 1.88 -3.50 -4.78
CA GLN A 53 1.90 -4.72 -5.58
C GLN A 53 0.54 -4.94 -6.23
N VAL A 54 0.51 -4.96 -7.57
CA VAL A 54 -0.70 -5.26 -8.34
C VAL A 54 -0.74 -6.76 -8.62
N ARG A 55 -1.76 -7.43 -8.07
CA ARG A 55 -2.01 -8.87 -8.22
C ARG A 55 -3.36 -9.10 -8.87
N PRO A 56 -3.54 -10.19 -9.64
CA PRO A 56 -4.83 -10.52 -10.21
C PRO A 56 -5.78 -11.04 -9.12
N ALA A 57 -7.06 -10.69 -9.21
CA ALA A 57 -8.09 -11.24 -8.33
C ALA A 57 -8.64 -12.59 -8.84
N VAL A 58 -8.47 -12.86 -10.14
CA VAL A 58 -8.91 -14.09 -10.82
C VAL A 58 -7.79 -14.64 -11.69
N ALA A 59 -7.81 -15.94 -11.94
CA ALA A 59 -6.90 -16.56 -12.88
C ALA A 59 -7.34 -16.25 -14.33
N GLY A 60 -6.36 -16.05 -15.22
CA GLY A 60 -6.64 -15.77 -16.63
C GLY A 60 -5.37 -15.67 -17.47
N MET A 61 -5.55 -15.44 -18.77
CA MET A 61 -4.46 -15.12 -19.68
C MET A 61 -4.39 -13.61 -19.90
N VAL A 62 -3.22 -13.02 -19.87
CA VAL A 62 -3.02 -11.61 -20.13
C VAL A 62 -3.27 -11.31 -21.60
N GLN A 63 -4.31 -10.55 -21.89
CA GLN A 63 -4.70 -10.14 -23.23
C GLN A 63 -4.01 -8.84 -23.65
N ALA A 64 -3.92 -7.87 -22.73
CA ALA A 64 -3.28 -6.58 -23.00
C ALA A 64 -2.59 -6.03 -21.76
N LEU A 65 -1.53 -5.26 -22.00
CA LEU A 65 -0.70 -4.64 -20.99
C LEU A 65 -0.32 -3.22 -21.48
N PRO A 66 -1.24 -2.24 -21.30
CA PRO A 66 -1.10 -0.90 -21.88
C PRO A 66 -0.13 0.02 -21.13
N VAL A 67 0.74 -0.52 -20.29
CA VAL A 67 1.73 0.22 -19.49
C VAL A 67 3.09 -0.43 -19.59
N ASP A 68 4.14 0.39 -19.59
CA ASP A 68 5.54 -0.03 -19.59
C ASP A 68 6.24 0.34 -18.28
N ASP A 69 7.43 -0.23 -18.05
CA ASP A 69 8.29 0.17 -16.94
C ASP A 69 8.64 1.65 -17.05
N GLY A 70 8.57 2.38 -15.95
CA GLY A 70 8.75 3.84 -15.89
C GLY A 70 7.51 4.66 -16.24
N ALA A 71 6.42 4.04 -16.72
CA ALA A 71 5.22 4.78 -17.09
C ALA A 71 4.53 5.40 -15.87
N GLN A 72 4.11 6.66 -16.00
CA GLN A 72 3.25 7.32 -15.02
C GLN A 72 1.80 6.92 -15.25
N VAL A 73 1.11 6.51 -14.19
CA VAL A 73 -0.29 6.09 -14.24
C VAL A 73 -1.16 6.91 -13.30
N LYS A 74 -2.40 7.12 -13.69
CA LYS A 74 -3.43 7.79 -12.87
C LYS A 74 -4.24 6.75 -12.09
N ALA A 75 -4.84 7.16 -10.99
CA ALA A 75 -5.81 6.33 -10.29
C ALA A 75 -6.96 5.92 -11.25
N GLY A 76 -7.36 4.64 -11.23
CA GLY A 76 -8.36 4.06 -12.12
C GLY A 76 -7.87 3.68 -13.52
N GLN A 77 -6.65 4.06 -13.92
CA GLN A 77 -6.10 3.69 -15.22
C GLN A 77 -5.93 2.18 -15.34
N VAL A 78 -6.27 1.62 -16.51
CA VAL A 78 -6.09 0.19 -16.80
C VAL A 78 -4.61 -0.13 -16.88
N LEU A 79 -4.19 -1.15 -16.13
CA LEU A 79 -2.81 -1.64 -16.06
C LEU A 79 -2.66 -2.98 -16.80
N VAL A 80 -3.60 -3.89 -16.56
CA VAL A 80 -3.61 -5.23 -17.14
C VAL A 80 -5.02 -5.58 -17.56
N GLN A 81 -5.17 -6.19 -18.70
CA GLN A 81 -6.41 -6.76 -19.19
C GLN A 81 -6.24 -8.28 -19.35
N LEU A 82 -7.05 -9.05 -18.63
CA LEU A 82 -7.12 -10.49 -18.78
C LEU A 82 -8.18 -10.86 -19.80
N ASP A 83 -8.06 -12.04 -20.39
CA ASP A 83 -9.09 -12.59 -21.27
C ASP A 83 -10.40 -12.80 -20.47
N ALA A 84 -11.40 -12.02 -20.80
CA ALA A 84 -12.70 -11.99 -20.15
C ALA A 84 -13.81 -12.65 -20.99
N GLY A 85 -13.49 -13.41 -22.05
CA GLY A 85 -14.46 -13.97 -22.97
C GLY A 85 -15.59 -14.73 -22.28
N ALA A 86 -15.27 -15.64 -21.36
CA ALA A 86 -16.25 -16.38 -20.58
C ALA A 86 -17.10 -15.47 -19.67
N ALA A 87 -16.50 -14.46 -19.04
CA ALA A 87 -17.20 -13.53 -18.16
C ALA A 87 -18.17 -12.62 -18.96
N HIS A 88 -17.80 -12.20 -20.17
CA HIS A 88 -18.70 -11.48 -21.07
C HIS A 88 -19.92 -12.32 -21.51
N ILE A 89 -19.71 -13.61 -21.74
CA ILE A 89 -20.84 -14.52 -22.05
C ILE A 89 -21.77 -14.64 -20.85
N ALA A 90 -21.23 -14.78 -19.65
CA ALA A 90 -22.00 -14.86 -18.40
C ALA A 90 -22.80 -13.57 -18.13
N GLU A 91 -22.21 -12.40 -18.38
CA GLU A 91 -22.93 -11.11 -18.28
C GLU A 91 -24.09 -11.05 -19.24
N ARG A 92 -23.88 -11.36 -20.53
CA ARG A 92 -24.96 -11.33 -21.55
C ARG A 92 -26.09 -12.31 -21.22
N LEU A 93 -25.76 -13.49 -20.68
CA LEU A 93 -26.78 -14.44 -20.26
C LEU A 93 -27.62 -13.87 -19.10
N ALA A 94 -26.98 -13.31 -18.08
CA ALA A 94 -27.69 -12.69 -16.95
C ALA A 94 -28.52 -11.44 -17.38
N GLU A 95 -28.08 -10.72 -18.40
CA GLU A 95 -28.84 -9.61 -18.98
C GLU A 95 -30.08 -10.09 -19.71
N ALA A 96 -29.99 -11.19 -20.47
CA ALA A 96 -31.12 -11.83 -21.11
C ALA A 96 -32.14 -12.37 -20.07
N ASP A 97 -31.67 -13.03 -19.01
CA ASP A 97 -32.50 -13.51 -17.89
C ASP A 97 -33.26 -12.36 -17.22
N ARG A 98 -32.63 -11.22 -17.03
CA ARG A 98 -33.28 -10.02 -16.49
C ARG A 98 -34.34 -9.49 -17.47
N ALA A 99 -34.02 -9.37 -18.74
CA ALA A 99 -34.97 -8.90 -19.76
C ALA A 99 -36.20 -9.81 -19.84
N GLN A 100 -36.04 -11.12 -19.75
CA GLN A 100 -37.13 -12.08 -19.69
C GLN A 100 -38.01 -11.87 -18.43
N ALA A 101 -37.41 -11.68 -17.26
CA ALA A 101 -38.14 -11.43 -16.02
C ALA A 101 -38.94 -10.09 -16.08
N ASP A 102 -38.33 -9.04 -16.63
CA ASP A 102 -38.98 -7.75 -16.84
C ASP A 102 -40.19 -7.88 -17.77
N ALA A 103 -40.06 -8.63 -18.87
CA ALA A 103 -41.13 -8.88 -19.79
C ALA A 103 -42.31 -9.65 -19.16
N GLN A 104 -41.99 -10.68 -18.36
CA GLN A 104 -43.00 -11.45 -17.64
C GLN A 104 -43.75 -10.59 -16.60
N GLN A 105 -43.07 -9.72 -15.89
CA GLN A 105 -43.71 -8.77 -14.97
C GLN A 105 -44.62 -7.79 -15.76
N ALA A 106 -44.15 -7.27 -16.87
CA ALA A 106 -44.90 -6.33 -17.71
C ALA A 106 -46.21 -6.96 -18.29
N GLU A 107 -46.13 -8.23 -18.71
CA GLU A 107 -47.31 -8.99 -19.17
C GLU A 107 -48.39 -9.07 -18.08
N LEU A 108 -48.01 -9.46 -16.85
CA LEU A 108 -48.93 -9.55 -15.71
C LEU A 108 -49.50 -8.15 -15.36
N GLN A 109 -48.69 -7.11 -15.39
CA GLN A 109 -49.12 -5.75 -15.12
C GLN A 109 -50.14 -5.23 -16.16
N ALA A 110 -49.95 -5.60 -17.44
CA ALA A 110 -50.90 -5.20 -18.50
C ALA A 110 -52.33 -5.73 -18.25
N GLY A 111 -52.47 -6.95 -17.68
CA GLY A 111 -53.75 -7.52 -17.32
C GLY A 111 -54.44 -6.88 -16.12
N ARG A 112 -53.68 -6.24 -15.24
CA ARG A 112 -54.18 -5.69 -13.97
C ARG A 112 -55.19 -4.57 -14.14
N SER A 113 -54.94 -3.67 -15.07
CA SER A 113 -55.82 -2.51 -15.33
C SER A 113 -57.24 -2.93 -15.74
N ALA A 114 -57.38 -3.89 -16.68
CA ALA A 114 -58.66 -4.40 -17.12
C ALA A 114 -59.41 -5.09 -15.99
N LEU A 115 -58.72 -5.88 -15.17
CA LEU A 115 -59.34 -6.58 -14.03
C LEU A 115 -59.77 -5.62 -12.92
N SER A 116 -58.98 -4.62 -12.61
CA SER A 116 -59.31 -3.58 -11.64
C SER A 116 -60.54 -2.75 -12.09
N GLU A 117 -60.65 -2.45 -13.39
CA GLU A 117 -61.80 -1.77 -13.96
C GLU A 117 -63.08 -2.64 -13.89
N ARG A 118 -62.95 -3.96 -14.15
CA ARG A 118 -64.05 -4.91 -13.96
C ARG A 118 -64.54 -4.91 -12.53
N VAL A 119 -63.66 -4.98 -11.54
CA VAL A 119 -64.00 -4.92 -10.12
C VAL A 119 -64.74 -3.62 -9.79
N ARG A 120 -64.25 -2.48 -10.29
CA ARG A 120 -64.89 -1.17 -10.07
C ARG A 120 -66.31 -1.14 -10.63
N ARG A 121 -66.56 -1.63 -11.84
CA ARG A 121 -67.90 -1.71 -12.46
C ARG A 121 -68.84 -2.61 -11.70
N LEU A 122 -68.37 -3.81 -11.31
CA LEU A 122 -69.19 -4.76 -10.54
C LEU A 122 -69.52 -4.21 -9.14
N ALA A 123 -68.59 -3.50 -8.49
CA ALA A 123 -68.83 -2.84 -7.22
C ALA A 123 -69.96 -1.79 -7.31
N ALA A 124 -69.95 -0.96 -8.37
CA ALA A 124 -71.02 0.02 -8.59
C ALA A 124 -72.35 -0.62 -8.90
N ALA A 125 -72.39 -1.68 -9.72
CA ALA A 125 -73.62 -2.42 -10.03
C ALA A 125 -74.19 -3.14 -8.83
N SER A 126 -73.36 -3.78 -7.98
CA SER A 126 -73.77 -4.44 -6.77
C SER A 126 -74.31 -3.47 -5.71
N ALA A 127 -73.77 -2.25 -5.63
CA ALA A 127 -74.28 -1.20 -4.75
C ALA A 127 -75.65 -0.68 -5.18
N ALA A 128 -76.04 -0.86 -6.46
CA ALA A 128 -77.34 -0.52 -7.05
C ALA A 128 -78.29 -1.75 -7.15
N ASP A 129 -78.00 -2.87 -6.45
CA ASP A 129 -78.72 -4.18 -6.53
C ASP A 129 -78.84 -4.74 -7.94
N ALA A 130 -77.98 -4.30 -8.90
CA ALA A 130 -77.99 -4.67 -10.30
C ALA A 130 -76.98 -5.79 -10.67
N ALA A 131 -76.20 -6.30 -9.70
CA ALA A 131 -75.29 -7.43 -9.90
C ALA A 131 -75.23 -8.32 -8.65
N PRO A 132 -75.06 -9.67 -8.82
CA PRO A 132 -74.87 -10.57 -7.70
C PRO A 132 -73.62 -10.27 -6.88
N ALA A 133 -73.73 -10.28 -5.55
CA ALA A 133 -72.59 -10.08 -4.62
C ALA A 133 -71.46 -11.11 -4.86
N GLN A 134 -71.81 -12.34 -5.30
CA GLN A 134 -70.87 -13.37 -5.64
C GLN A 134 -69.94 -13.01 -6.78
N GLU A 135 -70.46 -12.41 -7.86
CA GLU A 135 -69.63 -11.96 -9.02
C GLU A 135 -68.57 -10.91 -8.60
N LEU A 136 -68.95 -10.01 -7.71
CA LEU A 136 -68.04 -9.02 -7.17
C LEU A 136 -66.95 -9.68 -6.30
N ALA A 137 -67.34 -10.66 -5.49
CA ALA A 137 -66.40 -11.41 -4.66
C ALA A 137 -65.41 -12.19 -5.52
N ASP A 138 -65.85 -12.87 -6.57
CA ASP A 138 -65.01 -13.62 -7.50
C ASP A 138 -64.04 -12.69 -8.26
N ALA A 139 -64.53 -11.52 -8.73
CA ALA A 139 -63.66 -10.54 -9.40
C ALA A 139 -62.58 -9.96 -8.47
N ARG A 140 -62.94 -9.72 -7.19
CA ARG A 140 -61.96 -9.27 -6.18
C ARG A 140 -60.91 -10.34 -5.89
N ALA A 141 -61.32 -11.60 -5.76
CA ALA A 141 -60.41 -12.73 -5.58
C ALA A 141 -59.45 -12.88 -6.77
N ALA A 142 -59.95 -12.75 -7.99
CA ALA A 142 -59.13 -12.80 -9.19
C ALA A 142 -58.11 -11.65 -9.24
N LEU A 143 -58.50 -10.42 -8.86
CA LEU A 143 -57.58 -9.28 -8.78
C LEU A 143 -56.47 -9.52 -7.70
N ALA A 144 -56.88 -10.01 -6.51
CA ALA A 144 -55.92 -10.32 -5.46
C ALA A 144 -54.91 -11.42 -5.86
N GLN A 145 -55.39 -12.44 -6.61
CA GLN A 145 -54.52 -13.46 -7.19
C GLN A 145 -53.54 -12.90 -8.22
N LEU A 146 -54.02 -11.99 -9.08
CA LEU A 146 -53.13 -11.35 -10.04
C LEU A 146 -52.11 -10.43 -9.36
N ASP A 147 -52.49 -9.67 -8.34
CA ASP A 147 -51.58 -8.85 -7.55
C ASP A 147 -50.49 -9.68 -6.86
N ALA A 148 -50.85 -10.85 -6.33
CA ALA A 148 -49.88 -11.79 -5.79
C ALA A 148 -48.90 -12.33 -6.83
N ARG A 149 -49.39 -12.63 -8.06
CA ARG A 149 -48.51 -13.02 -9.19
C ARG A 149 -47.58 -11.89 -9.62
N ILE A 150 -48.05 -10.66 -9.67
CA ILE A 150 -47.23 -9.47 -9.97
C ILE A 150 -46.16 -9.30 -8.90
N ALA A 151 -46.51 -9.47 -7.62
CA ALA A 151 -45.52 -9.39 -6.53
C ALA A 151 -44.43 -10.49 -6.66
N ALA A 152 -44.83 -11.72 -7.00
CA ALA A 152 -43.89 -12.80 -7.28
C ALA A 152 -42.98 -12.53 -8.48
N ALA A 153 -43.55 -12.02 -9.60
CA ALA A 153 -42.77 -11.63 -10.77
C ALA A 153 -41.77 -10.50 -10.45
N LYS A 154 -42.20 -9.50 -9.67
CA LYS A 154 -41.30 -8.44 -9.17
C LYS A 154 -40.14 -8.98 -8.40
N ALA A 155 -40.36 -9.95 -7.52
CA ALA A 155 -39.28 -10.64 -6.80
C ALA A 155 -38.33 -11.39 -7.77
N GLY A 156 -38.89 -11.98 -8.83
CA GLY A 156 -38.12 -12.59 -9.93
C GLY A 156 -37.22 -11.60 -10.64
N VAL A 157 -37.70 -10.41 -10.96
CA VAL A 157 -36.89 -9.31 -11.55
C VAL A 157 -35.76 -8.91 -10.61
N GLN A 158 -36.03 -8.75 -9.31
CA GLN A 158 -34.98 -8.42 -8.34
C GLN A 158 -33.90 -9.50 -8.27
N ALA A 159 -34.29 -10.77 -8.31
CA ALA A 159 -33.32 -11.88 -8.33
C ALA A 159 -32.47 -11.88 -9.61
N ALA A 160 -33.07 -11.62 -10.78
CA ALA A 160 -32.37 -11.52 -12.05
C ALA A 160 -31.41 -10.31 -12.08
N GLN A 161 -31.82 -9.17 -11.52
CA GLN A 161 -30.96 -7.98 -11.35
C GLN A 161 -29.74 -8.27 -10.47
N ALA A 162 -29.94 -9.01 -9.38
CA ALA A 162 -28.82 -9.40 -8.50
C ALA A 162 -27.82 -10.33 -9.23
N ARG A 163 -28.32 -11.27 -10.06
CA ARG A 163 -27.45 -12.13 -10.89
C ARG A 163 -26.65 -11.32 -11.92
N LEU A 164 -27.30 -10.36 -12.59
CA LEU A 164 -26.62 -9.47 -13.52
C LEU A 164 -25.54 -8.62 -12.83
N ALA A 165 -25.84 -8.08 -11.66
CA ALA A 165 -24.87 -7.34 -10.87
C ALA A 165 -23.65 -8.21 -10.48
N ALA A 166 -23.89 -9.47 -10.09
CA ALA A 166 -22.82 -10.42 -9.79
C ALA A 166 -21.96 -10.74 -11.03
N ALA A 167 -22.60 -10.96 -12.20
CA ALA A 167 -21.87 -11.22 -13.45
C ALA A 167 -21.01 -10.02 -13.87
N ARG A 168 -21.50 -8.79 -13.73
CA ARG A 168 -20.76 -7.55 -14.00
C ARG A 168 -19.57 -7.35 -13.04
N TYR A 169 -19.78 -7.65 -11.76
CA TYR A 169 -18.67 -7.63 -10.79
C TYR A 169 -17.58 -8.62 -11.19
N GLN A 170 -17.95 -9.86 -11.52
CA GLN A 170 -16.98 -10.87 -11.96
C GLN A 170 -16.23 -10.42 -13.22
N LEU A 171 -16.92 -9.85 -14.20
CA LEU A 171 -16.29 -9.30 -15.40
C LEU A 171 -15.29 -8.18 -15.05
N GLY A 172 -15.63 -7.33 -14.08
CA GLY A 172 -14.75 -6.24 -13.62
C GLY A 172 -13.40 -6.74 -13.08
N LEU A 173 -13.34 -7.96 -12.52
CA LEU A 173 -12.11 -8.54 -11.98
C LEU A 173 -11.06 -8.88 -13.05
N TYR A 174 -11.45 -8.97 -14.33
CA TYR A 174 -10.55 -9.21 -15.46
C TYR A 174 -9.81 -7.95 -15.93
N THR A 175 -10.17 -6.78 -15.40
CA THR A 175 -9.50 -5.52 -15.71
C THR A 175 -8.84 -4.97 -14.46
N LEU A 176 -7.51 -5.08 -14.38
CA LEU A 176 -6.73 -4.57 -13.27
C LEU A 176 -6.45 -3.09 -13.48
N ARG A 177 -6.82 -2.28 -12.50
CA ARG A 177 -6.65 -0.82 -12.53
C ARG A 177 -5.74 -0.34 -11.42
N ALA A 178 -5.05 0.78 -11.65
CA ALA A 178 -4.25 1.45 -10.63
C ALA A 178 -5.16 1.98 -9.52
N PRO A 179 -5.01 1.56 -8.26
CA PRO A 179 -5.82 2.10 -7.15
C PRO A 179 -5.40 3.52 -6.77
N LEU A 180 -4.16 3.91 -7.07
CA LEU A 180 -3.58 5.23 -6.82
C LEU A 180 -2.77 5.69 -8.04
N ALA A 181 -2.56 7.00 -8.16
CA ALA A 181 -1.60 7.53 -9.12
C ALA A 181 -0.17 7.18 -8.70
N GLY A 182 0.69 6.90 -9.66
CA GLY A 182 2.07 6.49 -9.38
C GLY A 182 2.88 6.23 -10.64
N THR A 183 4.06 5.64 -10.45
CA THR A 183 4.96 5.22 -11.54
C THR A 183 5.12 3.69 -11.50
N VAL A 184 5.04 3.03 -12.63
CA VAL A 184 5.33 1.58 -12.76
C VAL A 184 6.83 1.38 -12.56
N ILE A 185 7.22 0.69 -11.49
CA ILE A 185 8.64 0.42 -11.19
C ILE A 185 9.11 -0.82 -11.93
N ARG A 186 8.27 -1.84 -11.94
CA ARG A 186 8.62 -3.14 -12.50
C ARG A 186 7.38 -3.85 -13.03
N ARG A 187 7.53 -4.42 -14.20
CA ARG A 187 6.57 -5.30 -14.85
C ARG A 187 7.13 -6.73 -14.87
N GLN A 188 6.41 -7.67 -14.24
CA GLN A 188 6.84 -9.07 -14.12
C GLN A 188 6.01 -10.01 -14.99
N VAL A 189 5.16 -9.45 -15.85
CA VAL A 189 4.23 -10.19 -16.70
C VAL A 189 4.31 -9.73 -18.15
N GLN A 190 3.96 -10.61 -19.08
CA GLN A 190 3.90 -10.32 -20.51
C GLN A 190 2.54 -10.70 -21.09
N VAL A 191 2.18 -10.12 -22.23
CA VAL A 191 0.99 -10.51 -22.99
C VAL A 191 1.10 -11.99 -23.38
N GLY A 192 0.01 -12.74 -23.21
CA GLY A 192 -0.04 -14.18 -23.42
C GLY A 192 0.35 -15.01 -22.19
N ALA A 193 0.88 -14.42 -21.13
CA ALA A 193 1.18 -15.14 -19.89
C ALA A 193 -0.11 -15.57 -19.18
N ARG A 194 -0.10 -16.75 -18.57
CA ARG A 194 -1.16 -17.17 -17.65
C ARG A 194 -0.82 -16.71 -16.25
N VAL A 195 -1.79 -16.14 -15.56
CA VAL A 195 -1.63 -15.55 -14.21
C VAL A 195 -2.70 -16.08 -13.27
N SER A 196 -2.37 -16.10 -11.98
CA SER A 196 -3.26 -16.59 -10.91
C SER A 196 -3.09 -15.76 -9.63
N PRO A 197 -4.16 -15.64 -8.79
CA PRO A 197 -4.05 -15.01 -7.47
C PRO A 197 -3.05 -15.70 -6.55
N GLN A 198 -2.76 -16.98 -6.78
CA GLN A 198 -1.82 -17.79 -6.00
C GLN A 198 -0.36 -17.60 -6.42
N ASP A 199 -0.09 -16.91 -7.53
CA ASP A 199 1.27 -16.67 -7.97
C ASP A 199 2.04 -15.86 -6.93
N PRO A 200 3.28 -16.26 -6.57
CA PRO A 200 4.04 -15.57 -5.52
C PRO A 200 4.45 -14.15 -5.93
N ALA A 201 4.72 -13.93 -7.21
CA ALA A 201 5.14 -12.64 -7.72
C ALA A 201 3.94 -11.75 -8.11
N PRO A 202 4.00 -10.43 -7.84
CA PRO A 202 3.01 -9.49 -8.36
C PRO A 202 3.16 -9.34 -9.87
N LEU A 203 2.10 -8.92 -10.57
CA LEU A 203 2.18 -8.63 -12.01
C LEU A 203 2.95 -7.33 -12.28
N LEU A 204 2.72 -6.34 -11.43
CA LEU A 204 3.30 -5.00 -11.50
C LEU A 204 3.61 -4.50 -10.10
N GLU A 205 4.65 -3.69 -9.99
CA GLU A 205 4.96 -2.89 -8.80
C GLU A 205 4.84 -1.41 -9.15
N LEU A 206 4.08 -0.67 -8.34
CA LEU A 206 3.87 0.76 -8.51
C LEU A 206 4.49 1.52 -7.35
N LEU A 207 5.18 2.60 -7.66
CA LEU A 207 5.57 3.64 -6.71
C LEU A 207 4.44 4.67 -6.65
N PRO A 208 3.64 4.71 -5.57
CA PRO A 208 2.57 5.69 -5.46
C PRO A 208 3.12 7.11 -5.28
N VAL A 209 2.39 8.11 -5.75
CA VAL A 209 2.70 9.52 -5.50
C VAL A 209 2.32 9.84 -4.06
N ARG A 210 3.26 9.62 -3.14
CA ARG A 210 3.12 9.86 -1.70
C ARG A 210 4.43 10.41 -1.13
N PRO A 211 4.40 11.04 0.06
CA PRO A 211 5.61 11.51 0.72
C PRO A 211 6.64 10.39 0.91
N LEU A 212 7.92 10.75 0.74
CA LEU A 212 9.00 9.86 1.09
C LEU A 212 9.11 9.75 2.62
N VAL A 213 9.49 8.56 3.06
CA VAL A 213 9.77 8.27 4.47
C VAL A 213 11.11 7.55 4.58
N VAL A 214 11.76 7.66 5.71
CA VAL A 214 12.92 6.83 6.04
C VAL A 214 12.49 5.83 7.10
N ARG A 215 12.72 4.55 6.83
CA ARG A 215 12.66 3.49 7.83
C ARG A 215 14.05 3.29 8.35
N ALA A 216 14.28 3.64 9.61
CA ALA A 216 15.57 3.50 10.26
C ALA A 216 15.51 2.47 11.38
N GLU A 217 16.63 1.83 11.64
CA GLU A 217 16.83 0.89 12.73
C GLU A 217 17.69 1.56 13.80
N LEU A 218 17.11 1.77 14.98
CA LEU A 218 17.70 2.46 16.10
C LEU A 218 18.16 1.43 17.13
N ASP A 219 19.45 1.42 17.46
CA ASP A 219 20.03 0.59 18.48
C ASP A 219 19.33 0.79 19.85
N GLU A 220 19.13 -0.29 20.59
CA GLU A 220 18.43 -0.30 21.88
C GLU A 220 19.05 0.70 22.89
N SER A 221 20.35 0.90 22.88
CA SER A 221 21.06 1.82 23.78
C SER A 221 20.65 3.29 23.61
N TYR A 222 20.13 3.67 22.45
CA TYR A 222 19.66 5.02 22.14
C TYR A 222 18.14 5.18 22.20
N ALA A 223 17.38 4.08 22.23
CA ALA A 223 15.92 4.10 22.10
C ALA A 223 15.24 4.97 23.17
N ALA A 224 15.71 4.93 24.41
CA ALA A 224 15.16 5.73 25.51
C ALA A 224 15.32 7.25 25.36
N ARG A 225 16.22 7.70 24.48
CA ARG A 225 16.55 9.13 24.28
C ARG A 225 15.79 9.72 23.09
N VAL A 226 15.16 8.88 22.25
CA VAL A 226 14.47 9.32 21.03
C VAL A 226 12.97 9.39 21.28
N GLN A 227 12.35 10.48 20.84
CA GLN A 227 10.92 10.73 20.99
C GLN A 227 10.30 11.13 19.65
N VAL A 228 9.02 10.83 19.49
CA VAL A 228 8.22 11.30 18.35
C VAL A 228 8.23 12.84 18.34
N GLY A 229 8.39 13.42 17.15
CA GLY A 229 8.49 14.86 16.95
C GLY A 229 9.92 15.39 16.91
N MET A 230 10.94 14.63 17.33
CA MET A 230 12.33 15.07 17.22
C MET A 230 12.74 15.31 15.77
N ARG A 231 13.56 16.34 15.56
CA ARG A 231 14.17 16.62 14.26
C ARG A 231 15.32 15.68 14.02
N ALA A 232 15.54 15.35 12.76
CA ALA A 232 16.65 14.54 12.32
C ALA A 232 17.22 15.08 11.01
N GLU A 233 18.45 14.72 10.75
CA GLU A 233 19.12 14.92 9.46
C GLU A 233 19.36 13.56 8.81
N VAL A 234 19.00 13.46 7.54
CA VAL A 234 19.26 12.29 6.73
C VAL A 234 20.42 12.59 5.81
N VAL A 235 21.42 11.72 5.80
CA VAL A 235 22.60 11.81 4.93
C VAL A 235 22.78 10.48 4.18
N LEU A 236 23.46 10.49 3.05
CA LEU A 236 23.75 9.25 2.31
C LEU A 236 24.75 8.38 3.06
N ASP A 237 24.51 7.08 3.12
CA ASP A 237 25.42 6.11 3.77
C ASP A 237 26.76 5.96 3.00
N GLY A 238 26.76 6.21 1.68
CA GLY A 238 27.94 6.14 0.81
C GLY A 238 28.79 7.40 0.73
N GLY A 239 28.52 8.42 1.55
CA GLY A 239 29.16 9.72 1.45
C GLY A 239 28.52 10.61 0.38
N GLY A 240 28.69 11.92 0.51
CA GLY A 240 28.14 12.98 -0.32
C GLY A 240 27.63 14.14 0.52
N ASP A 241 27.54 15.33 -0.08
CA ASP A 241 27.22 16.57 0.64
C ASP A 241 25.70 16.78 0.87
N GLY A 242 24.85 15.81 0.47
CA GLY A 242 23.41 15.90 0.63
C GLY A 242 22.97 15.70 2.08
N GLN A 243 22.30 16.71 2.64
CA GLN A 243 21.65 16.65 3.94
C GLN A 243 20.18 17.01 3.78
N TRP A 244 19.28 16.15 4.29
CA TRP A 244 17.85 16.36 4.17
C TRP A 244 17.21 16.41 5.55
N PRO A 245 16.42 17.45 5.83
CA PRO A 245 15.69 17.53 7.08
C PRO A 245 14.61 16.45 7.14
N ALA A 246 14.48 15.84 8.31
CA ALA A 246 13.47 14.83 8.58
C ALA A 246 12.92 15.01 10.00
N GLN A 247 11.79 14.36 10.26
CA GLN A 247 11.16 14.36 11.58
C GLN A 247 10.72 12.95 11.95
N VAL A 248 10.99 12.56 13.20
CA VAL A 248 10.52 11.30 13.76
C VAL A 248 9.01 11.35 13.90
N VAL A 249 8.30 10.49 13.14
CA VAL A 249 6.82 10.41 13.18
C VAL A 249 6.32 9.21 13.96
N ARG A 250 7.12 8.16 14.06
CA ARG A 250 6.75 6.95 14.82
C ARG A 250 7.96 6.20 15.30
N LEU A 251 7.89 5.71 16.53
CA LEU A 251 8.80 4.72 17.10
C LEU A 251 8.08 3.38 17.15
N GLY A 252 8.81 2.31 16.84
CA GLY A 252 8.32 0.95 17.03
C GLY A 252 8.05 0.65 18.51
N GLN A 253 7.27 -0.38 18.76
CA GLN A 253 6.98 -0.87 20.12
C GLN A 253 7.64 -2.23 20.38
N VAL A 254 8.28 -2.80 19.36
CA VAL A 254 8.90 -4.13 19.43
C VAL A 254 10.29 -4.03 18.82
N TYR A 255 11.26 -4.52 19.55
CA TYR A 255 12.61 -4.69 19.06
C TYR A 255 12.69 -5.89 18.13
N GLY A 256 13.36 -5.73 17.01
CA GLY A 256 13.58 -6.76 16.00
C GLY A 256 15.06 -7.03 15.75
N PRO A 257 15.38 -8.05 14.96
CA PRO A 257 16.74 -8.28 14.49
C PRO A 257 17.17 -7.13 13.57
N VAL A 258 18.46 -6.82 13.59
CA VAL A 258 19.06 -5.83 12.70
C VAL A 258 19.02 -6.34 11.25
N THR A 259 18.49 -5.53 10.33
CA THR A 259 18.38 -5.92 8.90
C THR A 259 19.15 -5.00 7.97
N LEU A 260 19.46 -3.78 8.39
CA LEU A 260 20.13 -2.76 7.58
C LEU A 260 21.64 -2.64 7.82
N GLY A 261 22.20 -3.46 8.70
CA GLY A 261 23.64 -3.45 9.04
C GLY A 261 24.46 -4.45 8.21
N PRO A 262 25.82 -4.32 8.21
CA PRO A 262 26.70 -5.38 7.72
C PRO A 262 26.56 -6.60 8.63
N GLN A 263 26.12 -7.72 8.08
CA GLN A 263 25.83 -8.96 8.82
C GLN A 263 27.06 -9.60 9.50
N HIS A 264 28.29 -9.13 9.20
CA HIS A 264 29.53 -9.75 9.69
C HIS A 264 30.10 -9.09 10.96
N ASP A 265 29.65 -7.90 11.32
CA ASP A 265 30.24 -7.12 12.44
C ASP A 265 29.29 -6.91 13.63
N GLN A 266 28.11 -7.50 13.63
CA GLN A 266 27.16 -7.34 14.72
C GLN A 266 27.03 -8.62 15.54
N PRO A 267 26.88 -8.51 16.89
CA PRO A 267 26.52 -9.63 17.72
C PRO A 267 25.21 -10.27 17.24
N ASP A 268 25.14 -11.62 17.31
CA ASP A 268 23.94 -12.38 16.89
C ASP A 268 22.65 -12.00 17.68
N ASP A 269 22.80 -11.27 18.78
CA ASP A 269 21.71 -10.82 19.66
C ASP A 269 21.40 -9.32 19.57
N ALA A 270 22.03 -8.59 18.64
CA ALA A 270 21.74 -7.17 18.43
C ALA A 270 20.27 -6.95 18.03
N ARG A 271 19.63 -6.02 18.74
CA ARG A 271 18.21 -5.68 18.54
C ARG A 271 18.04 -4.20 18.31
N ASP A 272 17.32 -3.88 17.26
CA ASP A 272 17.03 -2.52 16.87
C ASP A 272 15.54 -2.20 16.99
N LEU A 273 15.25 -0.96 17.31
CA LEU A 273 13.90 -0.42 17.33
C LEU A 273 13.60 0.25 15.98
N PRO A 274 12.57 -0.17 15.24
CA PRO A 274 12.22 0.49 13.98
C PRO A 274 11.70 1.90 14.24
N VAL A 275 12.25 2.87 13.53
CA VAL A 275 11.88 4.28 13.58
C VAL A 275 11.42 4.73 12.18
N LEU A 276 10.28 5.40 12.12
CA LEU A 276 9.79 5.99 10.90
C LEU A 276 9.95 7.50 10.94
N LEU A 277 10.63 8.05 9.94
CA LEU A 277 10.81 9.48 9.78
C LEU A 277 10.10 9.96 8.53
N ARG A 278 9.47 11.12 8.59
CA ARG A 278 8.99 11.84 7.42
C ARG A 278 10.14 12.61 6.82
N LEU A 279 10.25 12.55 5.52
CA LEU A 279 11.28 13.20 4.76
C LEU A 279 10.64 14.18 3.77
N ASP A 280 10.95 15.46 3.91
CA ASP A 280 10.51 16.50 2.98
C ASP A 280 11.68 16.88 2.05
N ALA A 281 12.01 15.96 1.12
CA ALA A 281 13.16 16.18 0.26
C ALA A 281 12.96 15.64 -1.15
N PRO A 282 13.19 16.45 -2.19
CA PRO A 282 13.33 15.99 -3.56
C PRO A 282 14.72 15.35 -3.76
N GLY A 283 14.79 14.38 -4.68
CA GLY A 283 16.08 13.87 -5.20
C GLY A 283 16.59 12.58 -4.54
N LEU A 284 15.89 12.01 -3.58
CA LEU A 284 16.18 10.68 -3.06
C LEU A 284 15.34 9.61 -3.76
N HIS A 285 15.92 8.44 -3.93
CA HIS A 285 15.25 7.30 -4.54
C HIS A 285 14.83 6.27 -3.47
N VAL A 286 13.68 5.66 -3.67
CA VAL A 286 13.22 4.54 -2.83
C VAL A 286 14.21 3.39 -2.93
N GLY A 287 14.56 2.76 -1.80
CA GLY A 287 15.60 1.74 -1.68
C GLY A 287 17.00 2.29 -1.40
N GLN A 288 17.17 3.60 -1.35
CA GLN A 288 18.47 4.22 -1.08
C GLN A 288 18.83 4.10 0.42
N ARG A 289 20.04 3.65 0.72
CA ARG A 289 20.55 3.57 2.08
C ARG A 289 21.02 4.93 2.59
N VAL A 290 20.66 5.24 3.81
CA VAL A 290 20.91 6.52 4.46
C VAL A 290 21.30 6.34 5.92
N LEU A 291 22.01 7.33 6.47
CA LEU A 291 22.22 7.48 7.90
C LEU A 291 21.30 8.59 8.42
N VAL A 292 20.64 8.30 9.51
CA VAL A 292 19.73 9.22 10.21
C VAL A 292 20.40 9.71 11.47
N ARG A 293 20.65 11.00 11.57
CA ARG A 293 21.22 11.69 12.72
C ARG A 293 20.11 12.40 13.48
N ILE A 294 19.73 11.90 14.65
CA ILE A 294 18.63 12.45 15.44
C ILE A 294 19.17 13.57 16.33
N LEU A 295 18.58 14.74 16.21
CA LEU A 295 18.98 15.93 16.96
C LEU A 295 18.31 15.95 18.34
N PRO A 296 18.96 16.54 19.37
CA PRO A 296 18.31 16.74 20.66
C PRO A 296 17.00 17.52 20.50
N ALA A 297 16.03 17.21 21.35
CA ALA A 297 14.83 18.00 21.43
C ALA A 297 15.24 19.44 21.73
N SER A 298 14.88 20.37 20.82
CA SER A 298 15.08 21.80 21.12
C SER A 298 14.33 22.12 22.39
N ALA A 299 15.05 22.58 23.43
CA ALA A 299 14.38 23.08 24.61
C ALA A 299 13.39 24.16 24.13
N ALA A 300 12.12 23.90 24.33
CA ALA A 300 11.09 24.92 24.10
C ALA A 300 11.34 26.05 25.09
N HIS A 301 11.77 27.19 24.58
CA HIS A 301 11.80 28.45 25.33
C HIS A 301 10.40 29.07 25.30
#